data_757e04b0920403f7118509e42344a6db
#
_entry.id   757e04b0920403f7118509e42344a6db
#
_cell.length_a   1.000
_cell.length_b   1.000
_cell.length_c   1.000
_cell.angle_alpha   90.00
_cell.angle_beta   90.00
_cell.angle_gamma   90.00
#
_symmetry.space_group_name_H-M   'P 1'
#
loop_
_entity.id
_entity.type
_entity.pdbx_description
1 polymer ?
#
loop_
_entity_poly.entity_id
_entity_poly.type
_entity_poly.pdbx_seq_one_letter_code
_entity_poly.pdbx_strand_id
1 'polypeptide(L)'
;MQFGGDIGIGPEDISRLEPEIAYVTSNSDIEAIALVTDSGYQIAYAAINRSIDSDALCGIASALTSTSNMVTKTVFNENLSEVIVRAGNGYIVVSNAGRFVLVGAAQNIQNMMKTVKVFRVASQRISTQFPRF
;
A
#
# COMPACT_ATOMS: atom_id res chain seq x y z
N MET A 1 14.91 1.79 -1.03
CA MET A 1 13.88 0.89 -0.46
C MET A 1 14.43 0.23 0.79
N GLN A 2 13.67 0.27 1.86
CA GLN A 2 14.05 -0.32 3.14
C GLN A 2 13.05 -1.39 3.54
N PHE A 3 13.55 -2.52 4.04
CA PHE A 3 12.72 -3.62 4.56
C PHE A 3 12.94 -3.78 6.05
N GLY A 4 11.84 -4.00 6.79
CA GLY A 4 11.88 -4.25 8.23
C GLY A 4 12.38 -5.67 8.52
N GLY A 5 13.29 -5.81 9.51
CA GLY A 5 14.00 -7.05 9.78
C GLY A 5 13.29 -8.05 10.70
N ASP A 6 12.32 -7.61 11.52
CA ASP A 6 11.86 -8.41 12.66
C ASP A 6 10.39 -8.84 12.61
N ILE A 7 9.78 -8.93 11.41
CA ILE A 7 8.33 -9.18 11.29
C ILE A 7 8.04 -10.50 10.58
N GLY A 8 8.94 -11.46 10.69
CA GLY A 8 8.76 -12.76 10.05
C GLY A 8 8.93 -12.76 8.54
N ILE A 9 9.62 -11.75 8.00
CA ILE A 9 9.92 -11.63 6.58
C ILE A 9 11.35 -12.08 6.35
N GLY A 10 11.51 -13.18 5.63
CA GLY A 10 12.82 -13.70 5.27
C GLY A 10 13.32 -13.20 3.93
N PRO A 11 14.58 -13.51 3.58
CA PRO A 11 15.16 -13.07 2.30
C PRO A 11 14.37 -13.53 1.07
N GLU A 12 13.73 -14.70 1.13
CA GLU A 12 12.90 -15.21 0.03
C GLU A 12 11.67 -14.33 -0.17
N ASP A 13 11.05 -13.88 0.93
CA ASP A 13 9.88 -13.01 0.86
C ASP A 13 10.26 -11.66 0.27
N ILE A 14 11.41 -11.11 0.69
CA ILE A 14 11.91 -9.84 0.16
C ILE A 14 12.13 -9.95 -1.34
N SER A 15 12.72 -11.05 -1.82
CA SER A 15 12.99 -11.24 -3.25
C SER A 15 11.71 -11.30 -4.09
N ARG A 16 10.57 -11.67 -3.49
CA ARG A 16 9.27 -11.69 -4.15
C ARG A 16 8.50 -10.38 -4.03
N LEU A 17 8.72 -9.62 -2.96
CA LEU A 17 8.04 -8.34 -2.72
C LEU A 17 8.72 -7.17 -3.41
N GLU A 18 10.04 -7.17 -3.44
CA GLU A 18 10.83 -6.07 -4.01
C GLU A 18 10.46 -5.74 -5.46
N PRO A 19 10.28 -6.73 -6.37
CA PRO A 19 9.87 -6.44 -7.74
C PRO A 19 8.50 -5.77 -7.85
N GLU A 20 7.58 -6.08 -6.94
CA GLU A 20 6.24 -5.47 -6.97
C GLU A 20 6.27 -4.00 -6.56
N ILE A 21 7.07 -3.68 -5.55
CA ILE A 21 7.26 -2.29 -5.14
C ILE A 21 7.99 -1.50 -6.25
N ALA A 22 9.00 -2.09 -6.85
CA ALA A 22 9.72 -1.50 -7.99
C ALA A 22 8.77 -1.27 -9.19
N TYR A 23 7.85 -2.20 -9.43
CA TYR A 23 6.85 -2.05 -10.47
C TYR A 23 5.99 -0.80 -10.24
N VAL A 24 5.52 -0.59 -9.00
CA VAL A 24 4.71 0.58 -8.68
C VAL A 24 5.50 1.87 -8.84
N THR A 25 6.71 1.94 -8.31
CA THR A 25 7.52 3.17 -8.39
C THR A 25 7.94 3.49 -9.82
N SER A 26 8.12 2.48 -10.67
CA SER A 26 8.53 2.67 -12.06
C SER A 26 7.37 3.01 -13.00
N ASN A 27 6.14 2.70 -12.61
CA ASN A 27 4.97 2.85 -13.50
C ASN A 27 3.94 3.86 -13.00
N SER A 28 4.26 4.62 -11.97
CA SER A 28 3.36 5.64 -11.41
C SER A 28 4.15 6.87 -10.95
N ASP A 29 3.43 7.94 -10.63
CA ASP A 29 4.01 9.17 -10.09
C ASP A 29 4.01 9.19 -8.57
N ILE A 30 3.97 8.04 -7.94
CA ILE A 30 3.94 7.94 -6.49
C ILE A 30 5.21 8.56 -5.88
N GLU A 31 5.04 9.37 -4.84
CA GLU A 31 6.15 10.05 -4.19
C GLU A 31 6.63 9.33 -2.94
N ALA A 32 5.77 8.52 -2.34
CA ALA A 32 6.12 7.64 -1.24
C ALA A 32 5.24 6.40 -1.30
N ILE A 33 5.82 5.26 -0.95
CA ILE A 33 5.12 3.97 -0.93
C ILE A 33 5.59 3.18 0.27
N ALA A 34 4.66 2.49 0.92
CA ALA A 34 4.98 1.56 1.99
C ALA A 34 4.17 0.28 1.83
N LEU A 35 4.75 -0.82 2.26
CA LEU A 35 4.08 -2.09 2.43
C LEU A 35 4.04 -2.35 3.93
N VAL A 36 2.86 -2.62 4.47
CA VAL A 36 2.67 -2.75 5.91
C VAL A 36 1.84 -3.99 6.24
N THR A 37 1.95 -4.46 7.48
CA THR A 37 1.04 -5.47 8.02
C THR A 37 -0.32 -4.84 8.33
N ASP A 38 -1.32 -5.67 8.62
CA ASP A 38 -2.65 -5.19 9.05
C ASP A 38 -2.58 -4.29 10.29
N SER A 39 -1.58 -4.49 11.15
CA SER A 39 -1.40 -3.69 12.38
C SER A 39 -0.59 -2.41 12.15
N GLY A 40 -0.14 -2.15 10.93
CA GLY A 40 0.60 -0.94 10.61
C GLY A 40 2.12 -1.06 10.75
N TYR A 41 2.66 -2.26 10.97
CA TYR A 41 4.11 -2.46 10.99
C TYR A 41 4.68 -2.38 9.59
N GLN A 42 5.72 -1.57 9.43
CA GLN A 42 6.37 -1.37 8.15
C GLN A 42 7.14 -2.63 7.71
N ILE A 43 6.83 -3.11 6.52
CA ILE A 43 7.58 -4.17 5.84
C ILE A 43 8.64 -3.54 4.92
N ALA A 44 8.21 -2.55 4.13
CA ALA A 44 9.06 -1.85 3.19
C ALA A 44 8.62 -0.41 3.05
N TYR A 45 9.56 0.46 2.71
CA TYR A 45 9.29 1.88 2.47
C TYR A 45 10.24 2.41 1.41
N ALA A 46 9.73 3.22 0.49
CA ALA A 46 10.52 3.95 -0.47
C ALA A 46 9.88 5.31 -0.71
N ALA A 47 10.70 6.36 -0.82
CA ALA A 47 10.19 7.70 -1.05
C ALA A 47 11.14 8.51 -1.93
N ILE A 48 10.56 9.24 -2.88
CA ILE A 48 11.23 10.30 -3.62
C ILE A 48 11.10 11.59 -2.81
N ASN A 49 9.90 11.86 -2.30
CA ASN A 49 9.64 13.01 -1.43
C ASN A 49 9.85 12.61 0.03
N ARG A 50 11.00 12.94 0.58
CA ARG A 50 11.36 12.56 1.96
C ARG A 50 10.65 13.36 3.04
N SER A 51 9.87 14.37 2.68
CA SER A 51 9.03 15.08 3.64
C SER A 51 7.80 14.25 4.05
N ILE A 52 7.48 13.18 3.33
CA ILE A 52 6.39 12.28 3.70
C ILE A 52 6.94 11.30 4.74
N ASP A 53 6.38 11.34 5.94
CA ASP A 53 6.81 10.53 7.07
C ASP A 53 6.34 9.08 6.90
N SER A 54 7.27 8.12 6.94
CA SER A 54 6.96 6.71 6.77
C SER A 54 6.07 6.16 7.90
N ASP A 55 6.32 6.56 9.13
CA ASP A 55 5.53 6.10 10.28
C ASP A 55 4.08 6.60 10.18
N ALA A 56 3.91 7.87 9.80
CA ALA A 56 2.58 8.43 9.58
C ALA A 56 1.85 7.68 8.47
N LEU A 57 2.53 7.40 7.36
CA LEU A 57 1.94 6.70 6.22
C LEU A 57 1.49 5.28 6.61
N CYS A 58 2.31 4.56 7.37
CA CYS A 58 1.99 3.21 7.85
C CYS A 58 0.80 3.22 8.81
N GLY A 59 0.77 4.17 9.74
CA GLY A 59 -0.36 4.31 10.68
C GLY A 59 -1.66 4.68 9.97
N ILE A 60 -1.60 5.57 9.00
CA ILE A 60 -2.75 5.94 8.17
C ILE A 60 -3.28 4.72 7.42
N ALA A 61 -2.40 3.92 6.84
CA ALA A 61 -2.79 2.72 6.10
C ALA A 61 -3.59 1.75 6.99
N SER A 62 -3.09 1.50 8.19
CA SER A 62 -3.76 0.62 9.15
C SER A 62 -5.13 1.16 9.54
N ALA A 63 -5.22 2.44 9.89
CA ALA A 63 -6.47 3.07 10.31
C ALA A 63 -7.51 3.09 9.18
N LEU A 64 -7.12 3.47 7.98
CA LEU A 64 -8.01 3.52 6.82
C LEU A 64 -8.51 2.13 6.44
N THR A 65 -7.62 1.14 6.44
CA THR A 65 -7.99 -0.23 6.10
C THR A 65 -9.02 -0.78 7.07
N SER A 66 -8.80 -0.62 8.38
CA SER A 66 -9.70 -1.11 9.41
C SER A 66 -11.09 -0.49 9.29
N THR A 67 -11.15 0.84 9.22
CA THR A 67 -12.42 1.57 9.17
C THR A 67 -13.15 1.29 7.85
N SER A 68 -12.44 1.34 6.73
CA SER A 68 -13.05 1.14 5.42
C SER A 68 -13.52 -0.30 5.21
N ASN A 69 -12.79 -1.28 5.72
CA ASN A 69 -13.22 -2.68 5.66
C ASN A 69 -14.51 -2.90 6.48
N MET A 70 -14.65 -2.22 7.60
CA MET A 70 -15.88 -2.25 8.38
C MET A 70 -17.05 -1.71 7.56
N VAL A 71 -16.83 -0.64 6.79
CA VAL A 71 -17.84 -0.06 5.91
C VAL A 71 -18.27 -1.05 4.83
N THR A 72 -17.32 -1.62 4.09
CA THR A 72 -17.64 -2.53 2.99
C THR A 72 -18.28 -3.81 3.48
N LYS A 73 -17.85 -4.33 4.62
CA LYS A 73 -18.47 -5.50 5.25
C LYS A 73 -19.90 -5.23 5.69
N THR A 74 -20.14 -4.08 6.33
CA THR A 74 -21.47 -3.72 6.84
C THR A 74 -22.45 -3.46 5.69
N VAL A 75 -22.03 -2.73 4.67
CA VAL A 75 -22.92 -2.30 3.59
C VAL A 75 -23.08 -3.37 2.51
N PHE A 76 -21.98 -4.03 2.11
CA PHE A 76 -21.96 -4.94 0.96
C PHE A 76 -21.69 -6.39 1.33
N ASN A 77 -21.30 -6.69 2.56
CA ASN A 77 -20.82 -8.00 2.99
C ASN A 77 -19.61 -8.46 2.17
N GLU A 78 -18.74 -7.52 1.81
CA GLU A 78 -17.53 -7.76 1.03
C GLU A 78 -16.30 -7.23 1.75
N ASN A 79 -15.15 -7.84 1.48
CA ASN A 79 -13.87 -7.34 1.95
C ASN A 79 -13.48 -6.07 1.19
N LEU A 80 -12.76 -5.19 1.86
CA LEU A 80 -12.24 -3.98 1.23
C LEU A 80 -11.20 -4.35 0.15
N SER A 81 -11.30 -3.72 -1.01
CA SER A 81 -10.26 -3.82 -2.05
C SER A 81 -9.28 -2.66 -1.95
N GLU A 82 -9.80 -1.44 -1.93
CA GLU A 82 -8.94 -0.25 -1.91
C GLU A 82 -9.68 0.95 -1.34
N VAL A 83 -8.91 1.93 -0.86
CA VAL A 83 -9.40 3.25 -0.42
C VAL A 83 -8.58 4.30 -1.13
N ILE A 84 -9.26 5.33 -1.65
CA ILE A 84 -8.61 6.49 -2.24
C ILE A 84 -9.02 7.70 -1.43
N VAL A 85 -8.04 8.41 -0.88
CA VAL A 85 -8.28 9.67 -0.16
C VAL A 85 -7.71 10.79 -1.02
N ARG A 86 -8.57 11.70 -1.43
CA ARG A 86 -8.20 12.77 -2.33
C ARG A 86 -8.29 14.11 -1.61
N ALA A 87 -7.21 14.90 -1.70
CA ALA A 87 -7.18 16.32 -1.33
C ALA A 87 -7.32 17.18 -2.58
N GLY A 88 -7.12 18.47 -2.47
CA GLY A 88 -7.21 19.39 -3.62
C GLY A 88 -6.22 19.02 -4.73
N ASN A 89 -5.00 18.69 -4.37
CA ASN A 89 -3.97 18.31 -5.34
C ASN A 89 -3.23 17.03 -4.97
N GLY A 90 -3.39 16.53 -3.76
CA GLY A 90 -2.75 15.31 -3.30
C GLY A 90 -3.72 14.16 -3.15
N TYR A 91 -3.19 12.94 -3.10
CA TYR A 91 -4.01 11.75 -2.87
C TYR A 91 -3.19 10.65 -2.19
N ILE A 92 -3.93 9.75 -1.55
CA ILE A 92 -3.39 8.53 -0.96
C ILE A 92 -4.18 7.37 -1.51
N VAL A 93 -3.48 6.31 -1.89
CA VAL A 93 -4.10 5.03 -2.29
C VAL A 93 -3.70 3.98 -1.27
N VAL A 94 -4.69 3.24 -0.76
CA VAL A 94 -4.47 2.12 0.16
C VAL A 94 -5.14 0.90 -0.44
N SER A 95 -4.37 -0.15 -0.68
CA SER A 95 -4.87 -1.38 -1.31
C SER A 95 -4.59 -2.59 -0.44
N ASN A 96 -5.56 -3.48 -0.32
CA ASN A 96 -5.34 -4.79 0.29
C ASN A 96 -4.46 -5.64 -0.64
N ALA A 97 -3.42 -6.21 -0.09
CA ALA A 97 -2.43 -7.01 -0.82
C ALA A 97 -2.21 -8.34 -0.09
N GLY A 98 -3.26 -9.15 0.01
CA GLY A 98 -3.24 -10.39 0.76
C GLY A 98 -3.10 -10.13 2.26
N ARG A 99 -2.07 -10.67 2.88
CA ARG A 99 -1.79 -10.44 4.30
C ARG A 99 -1.17 -9.09 4.59
N PHE A 100 -0.88 -8.31 3.55
CA PHE A 100 -0.27 -6.98 3.66
C PHE A 100 -1.21 -5.89 3.17
N VAL A 101 -0.81 -4.65 3.41
CA VAL A 101 -1.49 -3.46 2.91
C VAL A 101 -0.45 -2.61 2.17
N LEU A 102 -0.77 -2.23 0.96
CA LEU A 102 0.09 -1.36 0.15
C LEU A 102 -0.49 0.06 0.19
N VAL A 103 0.33 1.03 0.56
CA VAL A 103 -0.08 2.43 0.68
C VAL A 103 0.87 3.32 -0.08
N GLY A 104 0.33 4.31 -0.76
CA GLY A 104 1.15 5.30 -1.46
C GLY A 104 0.53 6.67 -1.43
N ALA A 105 1.37 7.69 -1.57
CA ALA A 105 0.96 9.08 -1.56
C ALA A 105 1.66 9.86 -2.67
N ALA A 106 0.97 10.83 -3.24
CA ALA A 106 1.52 11.73 -4.25
C ALA A 106 0.80 13.07 -4.18
N GLN A 107 1.49 14.13 -4.61
CA GLN A 107 0.96 15.49 -4.59
C GLN A 107 0.41 15.97 -5.94
N ASN A 108 0.45 15.13 -6.98
CA ASN A 108 -0.06 15.49 -8.29
C ASN A 108 -1.25 14.62 -8.67
N ILE A 109 -2.43 15.22 -8.65
CA ILE A 109 -3.71 14.54 -8.89
C ILE A 109 -3.89 14.08 -10.35
N GLN A 110 -3.12 14.60 -11.29
CA GLN A 110 -3.34 14.37 -12.73
C GLN A 110 -3.27 12.88 -13.10
N ASN A 111 -2.35 12.13 -12.47
CA ASN A 111 -2.13 10.73 -12.80
C ASN A 111 -2.67 9.78 -11.71
N MET A 112 -3.61 10.24 -10.89
CA MET A 112 -4.16 9.45 -9.79
C MET A 112 -4.75 8.12 -10.27
N MET A 113 -5.56 8.12 -11.32
CA MET A 113 -6.21 6.90 -11.78
C MET A 113 -5.21 5.92 -12.40
N LYS A 114 -4.16 6.40 -13.03
CA LYS A 114 -3.06 5.54 -13.48
C LYS A 114 -2.39 4.85 -12.29
N THR A 115 -2.10 5.60 -11.24
CA THR A 115 -1.51 5.05 -10.01
C THR A 115 -2.42 4.01 -9.37
N VAL A 116 -3.74 4.28 -9.31
CA VAL A 116 -4.71 3.33 -8.77
C VAL A 116 -4.66 2.00 -9.53
N LYS A 117 -4.61 2.03 -10.85
CA LYS A 117 -4.53 0.82 -11.68
C LYS A 117 -3.23 0.06 -11.42
N VAL A 118 -2.12 0.76 -11.29
CA VAL A 118 -0.82 0.15 -10.97
C VAL A 118 -0.86 -0.52 -9.60
N PHE A 119 -1.47 0.13 -8.61
CA PHE A 119 -1.66 -0.45 -7.27
C PHE A 119 -2.50 -1.72 -7.31
N ARG A 120 -3.56 -1.74 -8.13
CA ARG A 120 -4.41 -2.94 -8.27
C ARG A 120 -3.61 -4.13 -8.79
N VAL A 121 -2.77 -3.92 -9.79
CA VAL A 121 -1.93 -4.98 -10.36
C VAL A 121 -0.94 -5.50 -9.32
N ALA A 122 -0.20 -4.61 -8.68
CA ALA A 122 0.80 -4.99 -7.67
C ALA A 122 0.15 -5.69 -6.48
N SER A 123 -0.95 -5.15 -5.98
CA SER A 123 -1.67 -5.71 -4.84
C SER A 123 -2.20 -7.11 -5.12
N GLN A 124 -2.71 -7.35 -6.33
CA GLN A 124 -3.19 -8.66 -6.73
C GLN A 124 -2.05 -9.68 -6.81
N ARG A 125 -0.91 -9.29 -7.36
CA ARG A 125 0.28 -10.15 -7.44
C ARG A 125 0.81 -10.50 -6.05
N ILE A 126 0.87 -9.51 -5.15
CA ILE A 126 1.27 -9.74 -3.76
C ILE A 126 0.27 -10.67 -3.07
N SER A 127 -1.02 -10.44 -3.26
CA SER A 127 -2.08 -11.26 -2.67
C SER A 127 -1.98 -12.72 -3.10
N THR A 128 -1.62 -12.99 -4.35
CA THR A 128 -1.44 -14.34 -4.87
C THR A 128 -0.28 -15.05 -4.20
N GLN A 129 0.83 -14.34 -3.97
CA GLN A 129 2.03 -14.89 -3.34
C GLN A 129 1.94 -14.96 -1.82
N PHE A 130 1.20 -14.03 -1.21
CA PHE A 130 1.05 -13.90 0.25
C PHE A 130 -0.43 -13.79 0.61
N PRO A 131 -1.21 -14.86 0.45
CA PRO A 131 -2.64 -14.81 0.74
C PRO A 131 -2.90 -14.60 2.23
N ARG A 132 -4.10 -14.13 2.55
CA ARG A 132 -4.54 -14.00 3.94
C ARG A 132 -4.57 -15.37 4.62
N PHE A 133 -4.27 -15.35 5.90
CA PHE A 133 -4.30 -16.54 6.75
C PHE A 133 -5.72 -17.08 6.93
#